data_0936cfbbac7478f4897047e66b0326ed
#
_entry.id   0936cfbbac7478f4897047e66b0326ed
#
_cell.length_a   1.000
_cell.length_b   1.000
_cell.length_c   1.000
_cell.angle_alpha   90.00
_cell.angle_beta   90.00
_cell.angle_gamma   90.00
#
_symmetry.space_group_name_H-M   'P 1'
#
loop_
_entity.id
_entity.type
_entity.pdbx_description
1 polymer ?
#
loop_
_entity_poly.entity_id
_entity_poly.type
_entity_poly.pdbx_seq_one_letter_code
_entity_poly.pdbx_strand_id
1 'polypeptide(L)'
;FYWLSCKGRVVVISNSSRNRLNILGAYDAQTHTLVHLTSEANCDAEKVIEFLELVCKVYHDKDSIVLHMDNAPYFHAEIVRTWLKKHPQIVINALPAYAPNLNLIERLWRFVKGELVRNRYYEKYKTFRSKVFILLNNLQDHTNELKTLITHNFEIVYQK
;
A
#
# COMPACT_ATOMS: atom_id res chain seq x y z
N PHE A 1 7.43 14.96 -10.65
CA PHE A 1 7.83 16.08 -11.51
C PHE A 1 8.25 15.51 -12.85
N TYR A 2 7.56 15.88 -13.93
CA TYR A 2 7.93 15.53 -15.30
C TYR A 2 8.48 16.78 -15.98
N TRP A 3 9.64 16.64 -16.62
CA TRP A 3 10.19 17.68 -17.47
C TRP A 3 9.45 17.64 -18.80
N LEU A 4 8.72 18.73 -19.11
CA LEU A 4 8.10 18.93 -20.42
C LEU A 4 9.04 19.74 -21.30
N SER A 5 9.17 19.33 -22.55
CA SER A 5 9.93 20.06 -23.57
C SER A 5 9.34 21.45 -23.76
N CYS A 6 10.16 22.49 -23.80
CA CYS A 6 9.76 23.88 -23.95
C CYS A 6 9.11 24.24 -25.30
N LYS A 7 8.89 23.30 -26.19
CA LYS A 7 8.26 23.52 -27.51
C LYS A 7 6.82 23.01 -27.51
N GLY A 8 5.91 23.89 -27.10
CA GLY A 8 4.47 23.68 -27.14
C GLY A 8 3.83 23.63 -25.73
N ARG A 9 2.68 24.28 -25.57
CA ARG A 9 1.85 24.14 -24.36
C ARG A 9 1.18 22.76 -24.40
N VAL A 10 1.64 21.84 -23.57
CA VAL A 10 0.89 20.62 -23.29
C VAL A 10 -0.09 20.91 -22.18
N VAL A 11 -1.37 21.00 -22.52
CA VAL A 11 -2.44 21.13 -21.53
C VAL A 11 -2.72 19.73 -20.97
N VAL A 12 -2.29 19.48 -19.75
CA VAL A 12 -2.67 18.27 -19.03
C VAL A 12 -3.96 18.57 -18.29
N ILE A 13 -5.06 18.02 -18.79
CA ILE A 13 -6.35 18.10 -18.10
C ILE A 13 -6.27 17.16 -16.91
N SER A 14 -6.33 17.71 -15.69
CA SER A 14 -6.41 16.89 -14.47
C SER A 14 -7.84 16.91 -13.94
N ASN A 15 -8.36 15.75 -13.56
CA ASN A 15 -9.63 15.67 -12.87
C ASN A 15 -9.42 16.09 -11.40
N SER A 16 -10.04 17.20 -11.00
CA SER A 16 -10.15 17.64 -9.61
C SER A 16 -11.28 16.93 -8.87
N SER A 17 -11.48 15.64 -9.15
CA SER A 17 -12.55 14.87 -8.53
C SER A 17 -12.30 14.74 -7.02
N ARG A 18 -13.33 15.00 -6.22
CA ARG A 18 -13.31 14.84 -4.75
C ARG A 18 -13.34 13.35 -4.32
N ASN A 19 -13.34 12.44 -5.28
CA ASN A 19 -13.40 11.01 -5.02
C ASN A 19 -12.04 10.52 -4.48
N ARG A 20 -12.09 9.77 -3.39
CA ARG A 20 -10.92 9.13 -2.78
C ARG A 20 -11.06 7.63 -2.87
N LEU A 21 -9.96 6.95 -3.09
CA LEU A 21 -9.82 5.52 -2.91
C LEU A 21 -8.70 5.29 -1.90
N ASN A 22 -9.06 4.86 -0.71
CA ASN A 22 -8.11 4.46 0.32
C ASN A 22 -7.82 2.97 0.16
N ILE A 23 -6.56 2.59 0.28
CA ILE A 23 -6.10 1.21 0.15
C ILE A 23 -5.24 0.90 1.37
N LEU A 24 -5.70 -0.01 2.22
CA LEU A 24 -4.86 -0.69 3.20
C LEU A 24 -4.24 -1.90 2.53
N GLY A 25 -2.96 -2.15 2.76
CA GLY A 25 -2.27 -3.28 2.16
C GLY A 25 -1.19 -3.85 3.07
N ALA A 26 -0.99 -5.17 2.98
CA ALA A 26 0.18 -5.87 3.50
C ALA A 26 0.85 -6.63 2.34
N TYR A 27 2.12 -6.39 2.16
CA TYR A 27 2.91 -6.99 1.09
C TYR A 27 3.91 -7.96 1.67
N ASP A 28 3.79 -9.22 1.26
CA ASP A 28 4.76 -10.25 1.56
C ASP A 28 5.86 -10.23 0.50
N ALA A 29 7.06 -9.82 0.91
CA ALA A 29 8.19 -9.70 0.01
C ALA A 29 8.82 -11.05 -0.39
N GLN A 30 8.50 -12.14 0.29
CA GLN A 30 8.98 -13.47 -0.05
C GLN A 30 8.12 -14.10 -1.15
N THR A 31 6.80 -14.04 -0.99
CA THR A 31 5.84 -14.63 -1.93
C THR A 31 5.37 -13.65 -2.99
N HIS A 32 5.68 -12.36 -2.83
CA HIS A 32 5.18 -11.24 -3.66
C HIS A 32 3.65 -11.14 -3.64
N THR A 33 3.03 -11.57 -2.56
CA THR A 33 1.58 -11.52 -2.36
C THR A 33 1.18 -10.20 -1.72
N LEU A 34 0.14 -9.56 -2.25
CA LEU A 34 -0.49 -8.38 -1.68
C LEU A 34 -1.86 -8.76 -1.11
N VAL A 35 -2.02 -8.61 0.20
CA VAL A 35 -3.34 -8.59 0.83
C VAL A 35 -3.79 -7.14 0.90
N HIS A 36 -4.96 -6.80 0.38
CA HIS A 36 -5.42 -5.42 0.36
C HIS A 36 -6.92 -5.29 0.66
N LEU A 37 -7.26 -4.18 1.30
CA LEU A 37 -8.64 -3.73 1.53
C LEU A 37 -8.79 -2.34 0.92
N THR A 38 -9.82 -2.13 0.11
CA THR A 38 -10.10 -0.83 -0.51
C THR A 38 -11.36 -0.22 0.07
N SER A 39 -11.35 1.09 0.31
CA SER A 39 -12.48 1.84 0.86
C SER A 39 -12.58 3.22 0.21
N GLU A 40 -13.78 3.68 -0.05
CA GLU A 40 -14.07 5.08 -0.44
C GLU A 40 -14.30 5.96 0.80
N ALA A 41 -14.61 5.35 1.95
CA ALA A 41 -14.67 6.00 3.25
C ALA A 41 -13.27 6.22 3.84
N ASN A 42 -13.19 7.05 4.87
CA ASN A 42 -11.93 7.23 5.61
C ASN A 42 -11.46 5.90 6.20
N CYS A 43 -10.13 5.77 6.29
CA CYS A 43 -9.53 4.67 7.00
C CYS A 43 -9.60 4.96 8.50
N ASP A 44 -10.35 4.15 9.23
CA ASP A 44 -10.54 4.19 10.67
C ASP A 44 -10.10 2.88 11.33
N ALA A 45 -10.25 2.80 12.64
CA ALA A 45 -9.85 1.63 13.41
C ALA A 45 -10.67 0.37 13.08
N GLU A 46 -11.92 0.53 12.67
CA GLU A 46 -12.79 -0.59 12.25
C GLU A 46 -12.29 -1.17 10.93
N LYS A 47 -11.90 -0.31 9.98
CA LYS A 47 -11.29 -0.74 8.72
C LYS A 47 -9.95 -1.43 8.91
N VAL A 48 -9.20 -1.03 9.93
CA VAL A 48 -7.97 -1.74 10.31
C VAL A 48 -8.28 -3.14 10.81
N ILE A 49 -9.30 -3.33 11.64
CA ILE A 49 -9.70 -4.65 12.12
C ILE A 49 -10.16 -5.53 10.95
N GLU A 50 -11.02 -5.01 10.07
CA GLU A 50 -11.47 -5.72 8.85
C GLU A 50 -10.27 -6.16 7.99
N PHE A 51 -9.27 -5.29 7.86
CA PHE A 51 -8.06 -5.59 7.12
C PHE A 51 -7.20 -6.68 7.82
N LEU A 52 -7.05 -6.62 9.15
CA LEU A 52 -6.31 -7.63 9.92
C LEU A 52 -7.01 -9.00 9.87
N GLU A 53 -8.33 -9.03 9.88
CA GLU A 53 -9.12 -10.26 9.68
C GLU A 53 -8.86 -10.87 8.30
N LEU A 54 -8.78 -10.02 7.26
CA LEU A 54 -8.44 -10.46 5.91
C LEU A 54 -7.02 -11.06 5.85
N VAL A 55 -6.05 -10.44 6.54
CA VAL A 55 -4.69 -10.97 6.65
C VAL A 55 -4.68 -12.33 7.35
N CYS A 56 -5.39 -12.47 8.47
CA CYS A 56 -5.55 -13.75 9.17
C CYS A 56 -6.15 -14.83 8.27
N LYS A 57 -7.15 -14.47 7.48
CA LYS A 57 -7.80 -15.41 6.55
C LYS A 57 -6.86 -15.89 5.45
N VAL A 58 -6.03 -15.00 4.91
CA VAL A 58 -5.07 -15.35 3.85
C VAL A 58 -3.94 -16.23 4.38
N TYR A 59 -3.45 -15.94 5.59
CA TYR A 59 -2.35 -16.65 6.24
C TYR A 59 -2.83 -17.55 7.39
N HIS A 60 -3.99 -18.18 7.23
CA HIS A 60 -4.60 -19.03 8.26
C HIS A 60 -3.78 -20.26 8.62
N ASP A 61 -2.84 -20.67 7.77
CA ASP A 61 -1.91 -21.81 7.95
C ASP A 61 -0.63 -21.42 8.71
N LYS A 62 -0.47 -20.14 9.07
CA LYS A 62 0.75 -19.64 9.73
C LYS A 62 0.54 -19.51 11.24
N ASP A 63 1.47 -20.03 12.01
CA ASP A 63 1.49 -19.91 13.46
C ASP A 63 1.74 -18.49 13.94
N SER A 64 2.47 -17.70 13.14
CA SER A 64 2.79 -16.31 13.46
C SER A 64 2.89 -15.46 12.20
N ILE A 65 2.31 -14.27 12.26
CA ILE A 65 2.31 -13.25 11.21
C ILE A 65 2.92 -11.96 11.78
N VAL A 66 4.10 -11.60 11.30
CA VAL A 66 4.77 -10.36 11.71
C VAL A 66 4.46 -9.26 10.70
N LEU A 67 3.77 -8.22 11.15
CA LEU A 67 3.43 -7.06 10.33
C LEU A 67 4.33 -5.88 10.68
N HIS A 68 5.16 -5.45 9.74
CA HIS A 68 5.93 -4.21 9.81
C HIS A 68 5.04 -3.06 9.32
N MET A 69 4.77 -2.09 10.17
CA MET A 69 3.88 -0.99 9.83
C MET A 69 4.40 0.36 10.32
N ASP A 70 3.93 1.42 9.69
CA ASP A 70 4.17 2.78 10.16
C ASP A 70 3.37 3.09 11.46
N ASN A 71 3.64 4.25 12.03
CA ASN A 71 3.04 4.69 13.29
C ASN A 71 1.71 5.43 13.08
N ALA A 72 0.88 5.03 12.12
CA ALA A 72 -0.38 5.70 11.87
C ALA A 72 -1.34 5.60 13.08
N PRO A 73 -2.04 6.70 13.47
CA PRO A 73 -2.83 6.76 14.71
C PRO A 73 -3.91 5.70 14.83
N TYR A 74 -4.53 5.30 13.73
CA TYR A 74 -5.62 4.31 13.74
C TYR A 74 -5.15 2.90 14.16
N PHE A 75 -3.86 2.57 14.02
CA PHE A 75 -3.30 1.30 14.53
C PHE A 75 -3.18 1.29 16.06
N HIS A 76 -3.14 2.46 16.69
CA HIS A 76 -3.03 2.61 18.14
C HIS A 76 -4.38 2.74 18.85
N ALA A 77 -5.50 2.69 18.11
CA ALA A 77 -6.83 2.76 18.70
C ALA A 77 -7.08 1.60 19.67
N GLU A 78 -7.81 1.86 20.76
CA GLU A 78 -8.06 0.87 21.81
C GLU A 78 -8.79 -0.37 21.30
N ILE A 79 -9.70 -0.21 20.34
CA ILE A 79 -10.41 -1.34 19.74
C ILE A 79 -9.45 -2.26 18.95
N VAL A 80 -8.45 -1.71 18.27
CA VAL A 80 -7.43 -2.48 17.55
C VAL A 80 -6.53 -3.22 18.54
N ARG A 81 -6.10 -2.55 19.61
CA ARG A 81 -5.31 -3.19 20.69
C ARG A 81 -6.06 -4.32 21.34
N THR A 82 -7.35 -4.13 21.62
CA THR A 82 -8.22 -5.15 22.22
C THR A 82 -8.39 -6.34 21.27
N TRP A 83 -8.53 -6.07 19.99
CA TRP A 83 -8.60 -7.11 18.96
C TRP A 83 -7.30 -7.91 18.88
N LEU A 84 -6.14 -7.22 18.85
CA LEU A 84 -4.80 -7.87 18.81
C LEU A 84 -4.54 -8.75 20.03
N LYS A 85 -4.99 -8.38 21.24
CA LYS A 85 -4.89 -9.23 22.43
C LYS A 85 -5.58 -10.59 22.26
N LYS A 86 -6.64 -10.65 21.45
CA LYS A 86 -7.37 -11.89 21.14
C LYS A 86 -6.76 -12.68 19.96
N HIS A 87 -5.80 -12.09 19.26
CA HIS A 87 -5.17 -12.67 18.08
C HIS A 87 -3.63 -12.67 18.23
N PRO A 88 -3.09 -13.47 19.18
CA PRO A 88 -1.66 -13.47 19.51
C PRO A 88 -0.75 -13.93 18.37
N GLN A 89 -1.30 -14.57 17.35
CA GLN A 89 -0.59 -14.93 16.12
C GLN A 89 -0.15 -13.71 15.30
N ILE A 90 -0.77 -12.54 15.50
CA ILE A 90 -0.36 -11.31 14.83
C ILE A 90 0.58 -10.51 15.74
N VAL A 91 1.80 -10.32 15.27
CA VAL A 91 2.83 -9.52 15.93
C VAL A 91 3.02 -8.23 15.13
N ILE A 92 2.76 -7.10 15.77
CA ILE A 92 3.00 -5.78 15.18
C ILE A 92 4.42 -5.33 15.50
N ASN A 93 5.18 -5.03 14.46
CA ASN A 93 6.50 -4.42 14.56
C ASN A 93 6.44 -3.01 13.97
N ALA A 94 6.42 -2.01 14.86
CA ALA A 94 6.39 -0.61 14.44
C ALA A 94 7.74 -0.21 13.83
N LEU A 95 7.69 0.35 12.63
CA LEU A 95 8.87 0.91 11.98
C LEU A 95 9.32 2.20 12.69
N PRO A 96 10.62 2.51 12.72
CA PRO A 96 11.11 3.75 13.27
C PRO A 96 10.46 4.96 12.61
N ALA A 97 10.22 6.00 13.39
CA ALA A 97 9.72 7.26 12.85
C ALA A 97 10.68 7.80 11.77
N TYR A 98 10.14 8.39 10.73
CA TYR A 98 10.89 8.97 9.60
C TYR A 98 11.78 7.98 8.81
N ALA A 99 11.47 6.70 8.83
CA ALA A 99 12.17 5.68 8.04
C ALA A 99 11.30 5.07 6.91
N PRO A 100 10.77 5.88 5.98
CA PRO A 100 9.91 5.37 4.90
C PRO A 100 10.64 4.37 4.00
N ASN A 101 11.97 4.47 3.90
CA ASN A 101 12.76 3.55 3.10
C ASN A 101 12.71 2.10 3.60
N LEU A 102 12.42 1.90 4.88
CA LEU A 102 12.27 0.57 5.48
C LEU A 102 10.90 -0.06 5.21
N ASN A 103 9.90 0.76 4.83
CA ASN A 103 8.57 0.27 4.51
C ASN A 103 8.49 -0.18 3.05
N LEU A 104 8.61 -1.47 2.81
CA LEU A 104 8.62 -2.05 1.46
C LEU A 104 7.34 -1.77 0.68
N ILE A 105 6.20 -1.66 1.36
CA ILE A 105 4.92 -1.37 0.71
C ILE A 105 4.89 0.04 0.09
N GLU A 106 5.70 0.97 0.57
CA GLU A 106 5.83 2.29 -0.06
C GLU A 106 6.43 2.22 -1.47
N ARG A 107 7.37 1.29 -1.67
CA ARG A 107 7.94 1.01 -2.99
C ARG A 107 6.89 0.40 -3.91
N LEU A 108 6.06 -0.50 -3.38
CA LEU A 108 4.92 -1.06 -4.09
C LEU A 108 3.93 0.03 -4.50
N TRP A 109 3.55 0.93 -3.59
CA TRP A 109 2.64 2.03 -3.92
C TRP A 109 3.22 2.99 -4.97
N ARG A 110 4.52 3.19 -4.98
CA ARG A 110 5.21 3.97 -6.02
C ARG A 110 5.09 3.28 -7.38
N PHE A 111 5.30 1.97 -7.44
CA PHE A 111 5.10 1.15 -8.65
C PHE A 111 3.64 1.25 -9.13
N VAL A 112 2.69 0.96 -8.26
CA VAL A 112 1.25 1.01 -8.59
C VAL A 112 0.84 2.39 -9.12
N LYS A 113 1.29 3.47 -8.48
CA LYS A 113 1.06 4.84 -8.98
C LYS A 113 1.71 5.06 -10.34
N GLY A 114 2.92 4.54 -10.56
CA GLY A 114 3.60 4.62 -11.85
C GLY A 114 2.78 3.97 -12.96
N GLU A 115 2.30 2.76 -12.75
CA GLU A 115 1.51 2.01 -13.73
C GLU A 115 0.14 2.64 -14.03
N LEU A 116 -0.50 3.21 -13.01
CA LEU A 116 -1.83 3.78 -13.16
C LEU A 116 -1.83 5.20 -13.74
N VAL A 117 -0.85 6.03 -13.35
CA VAL A 117 -0.93 7.49 -13.60
C VAL A 117 0.07 7.96 -14.65
N ARG A 118 1.16 7.22 -14.91
CA ARG A 118 2.17 7.63 -15.87
C ARG A 118 1.58 7.69 -17.29
N ASN A 119 1.50 8.90 -17.85
CA ASN A 119 1.00 9.18 -19.20
C ASN A 119 -0.45 8.72 -19.46
N ARG A 120 -1.26 8.58 -18.41
CA ARG A 120 -2.67 8.17 -18.52
C ARG A 120 -3.58 9.20 -17.88
N TYR A 121 -4.64 9.54 -18.58
CA TYR A 121 -5.74 10.36 -18.09
C TYR A 121 -7.00 9.49 -17.96
N TYR A 122 -7.70 9.63 -16.84
CA TYR A 122 -8.97 8.96 -16.60
C TYR A 122 -10.09 9.99 -16.52
N GLU A 123 -10.94 10.03 -17.52
CA GLU A 123 -12.07 10.95 -17.56
C GLU A 123 -13.06 10.68 -16.41
N LYS A 124 -13.29 9.36 -16.11
CA LYS A 124 -14.25 8.92 -15.10
C LYS A 124 -13.54 8.21 -13.96
N TYR A 125 -13.89 8.58 -12.71
CA TYR A 125 -13.38 7.92 -11.51
C TYR A 125 -13.65 6.39 -11.52
N LYS A 126 -14.82 5.96 -12.00
CA LYS A 126 -15.16 4.54 -12.11
C LYS A 126 -14.14 3.76 -12.95
N THR A 127 -13.68 4.35 -14.05
CA THR A 127 -12.65 3.75 -14.91
C THR A 127 -11.32 3.66 -14.19
N PHE A 128 -10.89 4.73 -13.52
CA PHE A 128 -9.68 4.74 -12.69
C PHE A 128 -9.75 3.65 -11.61
N ARG A 129 -10.84 3.62 -10.83
CA ARG A 129 -11.08 2.63 -9.78
C ARG A 129 -10.98 1.19 -10.32
N SER A 130 -11.63 0.90 -11.44
CA SER A 130 -11.57 -0.43 -12.07
C SER A 130 -10.14 -0.82 -12.46
N LYS A 131 -9.35 0.12 -12.98
CA LYS A 131 -7.94 -0.14 -13.32
C LYS A 131 -7.07 -0.39 -12.09
N VAL A 132 -7.32 0.33 -10.99
CA VAL A 132 -6.68 0.05 -9.69
C VAL A 132 -6.96 -1.38 -9.25
N PHE A 133 -8.23 -1.82 -9.25
CA PHE A 133 -8.60 -3.18 -8.86
C PHE A 133 -7.96 -4.25 -9.74
N ILE A 134 -7.97 -4.05 -11.06
CA ILE A 134 -7.35 -4.99 -12.00
C ILE A 134 -5.86 -5.12 -11.69
N LEU A 135 -5.14 -4.00 -11.50
CA LEU A 135 -3.72 -4.02 -11.21
C LEU A 135 -3.41 -4.70 -9.87
N LEU A 136 -4.15 -4.37 -8.81
CA LEU A 136 -3.92 -4.96 -7.48
C LEU A 136 -4.20 -6.47 -7.46
N ASN A 137 -5.23 -6.92 -8.16
CA ASN A 137 -5.59 -8.34 -8.22
C ASN A 137 -4.65 -9.16 -9.12
N ASN A 138 -4.00 -8.52 -10.09
CA ASN A 138 -3.07 -9.17 -11.02
C ASN A 138 -1.61 -8.75 -10.76
N LEU A 139 -1.29 -8.39 -9.53
CA LEU A 139 0.06 -7.91 -9.16
C LEU A 139 1.14 -8.98 -9.43
N GLN A 140 0.76 -10.24 -9.41
CA GLN A 140 1.65 -11.37 -9.71
C GLN A 140 2.20 -11.34 -11.14
N ASP A 141 1.47 -10.75 -12.09
CA ASP A 141 1.95 -10.58 -13.49
C ASP A 141 3.18 -9.67 -13.56
N HIS A 142 3.39 -8.82 -12.54
CA HIS A 142 4.51 -7.89 -12.40
C HIS A 142 5.62 -8.38 -11.47
N THR A 143 5.64 -9.66 -11.13
CA THR A 143 6.58 -10.23 -10.14
C THR A 143 8.04 -9.95 -10.49
N ASN A 144 8.43 -10.00 -11.76
CA ASN A 144 9.81 -9.74 -12.18
C ASN A 144 10.23 -8.30 -11.96
N GLU A 145 9.34 -7.35 -12.22
CA GLU A 145 9.57 -5.92 -11.97
C GLU A 145 9.61 -5.64 -10.46
N LEU A 146 8.68 -6.24 -9.71
CA LEU A 146 8.62 -6.09 -8.25
C LEU A 146 9.86 -6.66 -7.56
N LYS A 147 10.40 -7.79 -8.00
CA LYS A 147 11.67 -8.34 -7.50
C LYS A 147 12.84 -7.38 -7.64
N THR A 148 12.85 -6.59 -8.71
CA THR A 148 13.90 -5.59 -8.94
C THR A 148 13.69 -4.33 -8.10
N LEU A 149 12.44 -3.91 -7.94
CA LEU A 149 12.09 -2.66 -7.24
C LEU A 149 12.01 -2.81 -5.72
N ILE A 150 11.54 -3.98 -5.25
CA ILE A 150 11.33 -4.27 -3.84
C ILE A 150 12.43 -5.23 -3.37
N THR A 151 13.63 -4.71 -3.28
CA THR A 151 14.79 -5.43 -2.74
C THR A 151 14.93 -5.19 -1.24
N HIS A 152 15.49 -6.17 -0.51
CA HIS A 152 15.85 -6.02 0.90
C HIS A 152 17.13 -5.19 1.11
N ASN A 153 17.68 -4.61 0.05
CA ASN A 153 18.87 -3.76 0.14
C ASN A 153 18.45 -2.40 0.71
N PHE A 154 18.74 -2.18 1.98
CA PHE A 154 18.54 -0.91 2.66
C PHE A 154 19.88 -0.19 2.77
N GLU A 155 19.95 1.06 2.30
CA GLU A 155 21.05 1.96 2.66
C GLU A 155 20.83 2.46 4.08
N ILE A 156 21.71 2.06 5.00
CA ILE A 156 21.70 2.58 6.36
C ILE A 156 22.50 3.89 6.33
N VAL A 157 21.79 5.02 6.30
CA VAL A 157 22.41 6.34 6.44
C VAL A 157 22.57 6.63 7.94
N TYR A 158 23.80 6.54 8.43
CA TYR A 158 24.11 7.03 9.78
C TYR A 158 24.10 8.55 9.76
N GLN A 159 23.14 9.17 10.44
CA GLN A 159 23.26 10.60 10.77
C GLN A 159 24.38 10.75 11.82
N LYS A 160 25.39 11.55 11.46
CA LYS A 160 26.45 12.00 12.40
C LYS A 160 25.91 13.04 13.34
#